data_b5d222d30b4fa978922515d8d144df18
#
_entry.id   b5d222d30b4fa978922515d8d144df18
#
_cell.length_a   1.000
_cell.length_b   1.000
_cell.length_c   1.000
_cell.angle_alpha   90.00
_cell.angle_beta   90.00
_cell.angle_gamma   90.00
#
_symmetry.space_group_name_H-M   'P 1'
#
loop_
_entity.id
_entity.type
_entity.pdbx_description
1 polymer ?
#
loop_
_entity_poly.entity_id
_entity_poly.type
_entity_poly.pdbx_seq_one_letter_code
_entity_poly.pdbx_strand_id
1 'polypeptide(L)'
;MTLGEPAGAVSTPDTAPVVDARGVTKRYGATIALADAGIVIEPGHTHGLVGRNGAGKSTLVAILTGLQRADAGELRFSGEPAPAFADRDGWRRRVACVYQKSTIIPTLSVAENLFLNRQAGAGPIGWRALRRQAGDLLDAYEVAVGPDQLAGDLGVEQRQMVEIARALSLGARFVILDEPTAQLDGRGIERLFDRMRALRENGVTFLFISHHLQEVFAVCDTVTVFRDARHVLTEPVADITPNGLVAAMTGESVAAEATYDRPPVPASADVVLATENLTLDGDFDGVDLAVRAGEVVGVTGVGGSGRIPFAETVVGLRRQTTGAVRVAGRRVKPGNVTSALDAGLGFVPQDRHKEGLVP
;
A
#
# COMPACT_ATOMS: atom_id res chain seq x y z
N MET A 1 33.48 51.82 18.02
CA MET A 1 33.62 50.69 17.11
C MET A 1 32.97 49.48 17.75
N THR A 2 31.67 49.39 17.64
CA THR A 2 30.82 48.37 18.24
C THR A 2 30.55 47.31 17.19
N LEU A 3 30.93 46.08 17.50
CA LEU A 3 30.74 44.91 16.68
C LEU A 3 29.24 44.54 16.70
N GLY A 4 28.68 44.37 15.50
CA GLY A 4 27.28 44.00 15.29
C GLY A 4 26.96 42.60 15.77
N GLU A 5 25.78 42.47 16.33
CA GLU A 5 25.15 41.20 16.71
C GLU A 5 24.88 40.35 15.48
N PRO A 6 24.98 39.02 15.55
CA PRO A 6 24.61 38.15 14.46
C PRO A 6 23.07 38.09 14.30
N ALA A 7 22.65 38.16 13.06
CA ALA A 7 21.26 38.13 12.64
C ALA A 7 20.49 36.92 13.23
N GLY A 8 19.32 37.25 13.77
CA GLY A 8 18.44 36.32 14.44
C GLY A 8 18.06 35.09 13.57
N ALA A 9 18.07 33.96 14.24
CA ALA A 9 17.47 32.73 13.75
C ALA A 9 16.01 33.01 13.36
N VAL A 10 15.63 32.66 12.13
CA VAL A 10 14.25 32.65 11.68
C VAL A 10 13.51 31.62 12.54
N SER A 11 12.74 32.10 13.50
CA SER A 11 11.83 31.24 14.26
C SER A 11 10.78 30.69 13.29
N THR A 12 10.83 29.40 13.01
CA THR A 12 9.72 28.67 12.45
C THR A 12 8.48 28.90 13.32
N PRO A 13 7.28 29.16 12.75
CA PRO A 13 6.08 29.31 13.56
C PRO A 13 5.87 28.02 14.36
N ASP A 14 5.63 28.18 15.65
CA ASP A 14 5.38 27.14 16.65
C ASP A 14 4.00 26.48 16.37
N THR A 15 3.89 25.76 15.28
CA THR A 15 2.69 25.01 14.92
C THR A 15 2.81 23.61 15.51
N ALA A 16 1.87 23.28 16.43
CA ALA A 16 1.82 21.96 17.05
C ALA A 16 1.76 20.85 16.01
N PRO A 17 2.44 19.71 16.23
CA PRO A 17 2.39 18.56 15.34
C PRO A 17 0.95 18.15 15.04
N VAL A 18 0.68 17.72 13.80
CA VAL A 18 -0.66 17.21 13.42
C VAL A 18 -0.98 15.94 14.19
N VAL A 19 0.01 15.10 14.42
CA VAL A 19 -0.07 13.92 15.29
C VAL A 19 1.10 13.92 16.24
N ASP A 20 0.81 13.75 17.53
CA ASP A 20 1.79 13.48 18.57
C ASP A 20 1.31 12.27 19.39
N ALA A 21 1.92 11.12 19.14
CA ALA A 21 1.65 9.86 19.82
C ALA A 21 2.90 9.46 20.62
N ARG A 22 2.75 9.27 21.93
CA ARG A 22 3.88 8.95 22.83
C ARG A 22 3.54 7.81 23.77
N GLY A 23 4.50 6.90 23.97
CA GLY A 23 4.37 5.81 24.93
C GLY A 23 3.26 4.82 24.58
N VAL A 24 2.85 4.75 23.31
CA VAL A 24 1.71 3.95 22.88
C VAL A 24 2.02 2.47 23.06
N THR A 25 1.22 1.82 23.89
CA THR A 25 1.31 0.37 24.13
C THR A 25 0.00 -0.31 23.77
N LYS A 26 0.10 -1.47 23.13
CA LYS A 26 -1.06 -2.31 22.79
C LYS A 26 -0.73 -3.79 22.90
N ARG A 27 -1.61 -4.53 23.56
CA ARG A 27 -1.52 -5.99 23.73
C ARG A 27 -2.77 -6.68 23.21
N TYR A 28 -2.59 -7.84 22.64
CA TYR A 28 -3.65 -8.76 22.25
C TYR A 28 -3.38 -10.10 22.93
N GLY A 29 -3.99 -10.33 24.10
CA GLY A 29 -3.64 -11.47 24.94
C GLY A 29 -2.16 -11.45 25.34
N ALA A 30 -1.44 -12.51 25.00
CA ALA A 30 0.00 -12.60 25.26
C ALA A 30 0.88 -11.82 24.27
N THR A 31 0.34 -11.41 23.12
CA THR A 31 1.10 -10.74 22.07
C THR A 31 1.18 -9.23 22.32
N ILE A 32 2.40 -8.69 22.35
CA ILE A 32 2.63 -7.25 22.41
C ILE A 32 2.71 -6.75 20.97
N ALA A 33 1.70 -5.98 20.56
CA ALA A 33 1.63 -5.41 19.21
C ALA A 33 2.31 -4.01 19.10
N LEU A 34 2.33 -3.27 20.22
CA LEU A 34 3.09 -2.03 20.38
C LEU A 34 3.64 -1.97 21.81
N ALA A 35 4.90 -1.60 21.96
CA ALA A 35 5.60 -1.48 23.24
C ALA A 35 6.29 -0.13 23.32
N ASP A 36 5.67 0.82 24.02
CA ASP A 36 6.21 2.17 24.21
C ASP A 36 6.57 2.86 22.88
N ALA A 37 5.68 2.71 21.90
CA ALA A 37 5.88 3.24 20.56
C ALA A 37 5.46 4.72 20.49
N GLY A 38 6.12 5.47 19.61
CA GLY A 38 5.80 6.89 19.39
C GLY A 38 5.93 7.27 17.93
N ILE A 39 5.20 8.31 17.53
CA ILE A 39 5.33 8.97 16.23
C ILE A 39 4.89 10.43 16.37
N VAL A 40 5.67 11.33 15.79
CA VAL A 40 5.35 12.76 15.68
C VAL A 40 5.30 13.12 14.22
N ILE A 41 4.22 13.76 13.78
CA ILE A 41 4.00 14.10 12.38
C ILE A 41 3.75 15.60 12.26
N GLU A 42 4.61 16.28 11.53
CA GLU A 42 4.55 17.72 11.33
C GLU A 42 3.51 18.10 10.27
N PRO A 43 2.89 19.29 10.37
CA PRO A 43 1.89 19.75 9.39
C PRO A 43 2.49 19.97 8.00
N GLY A 44 1.73 19.62 6.96
CA GLY A 44 2.13 19.80 5.56
C GLY A 44 3.21 18.85 5.06
N HIS A 45 3.62 17.86 5.87
CA HIS A 45 4.62 16.85 5.51
C HIS A 45 3.98 15.55 5.01
N THR A 46 4.75 14.79 4.25
CA THR A 46 4.50 13.36 4.03
C THR A 46 5.46 12.58 4.93
N HIS A 47 4.91 11.91 5.92
CA HIS A 47 5.67 11.13 6.88
C HIS A 47 5.59 9.63 6.52
N GLY A 48 6.73 9.00 6.27
CA GLY A 48 6.82 7.57 5.98
C GLY A 48 6.78 6.73 7.27
N LEU A 49 5.99 5.66 7.30
CA LEU A 49 6.03 4.65 8.36
C LEU A 49 6.42 3.31 7.76
N VAL A 50 7.60 2.84 8.10
CA VAL A 50 8.16 1.61 7.55
C VAL A 50 8.48 0.59 8.64
N GLY A 51 8.68 -0.67 8.24
CA GLY A 51 9.00 -1.78 9.13
C GLY A 51 8.52 -3.10 8.54
N ARG A 52 9.06 -4.22 9.02
CA ARG A 52 8.66 -5.56 8.59
C ARG A 52 7.19 -5.85 8.93
N ASN A 53 6.64 -6.89 8.30
CA ASN A 53 5.32 -7.41 8.70
C ASN A 53 5.34 -7.82 10.18
N GLY A 54 4.29 -7.43 10.91
CA GLY A 54 4.22 -7.64 12.36
C GLY A 54 4.96 -6.60 13.22
N ALA A 55 5.59 -5.58 12.64
CA ALA A 55 6.29 -4.53 13.40
C ALA A 55 5.36 -3.59 14.20
N GLY A 56 4.03 -3.71 14.06
CA GLY A 56 3.06 -2.89 14.80
C GLY A 56 2.43 -1.76 13.99
N LYS A 57 2.81 -1.55 12.71
CA LYS A 57 2.30 -0.46 11.87
C LYS A 57 0.77 -0.41 11.80
N SER A 58 0.12 -1.52 11.43
CA SER A 58 -1.35 -1.58 11.33
C SER A 58 -2.05 -1.40 12.67
N THR A 59 -1.41 -1.80 13.77
CA THR A 59 -1.93 -1.54 15.12
C THR A 59 -1.86 -0.05 15.46
N LEU A 60 -0.76 0.62 15.11
CA LEU A 60 -0.65 2.07 15.27
C LEU A 60 -1.73 2.79 14.43
N VAL A 61 -1.91 2.41 13.15
CA VAL A 61 -2.97 2.95 12.30
C VAL A 61 -4.34 2.79 12.93
N ALA A 62 -4.65 1.61 13.47
CA ALA A 62 -5.93 1.36 14.13
C ALA A 62 -6.14 2.25 15.37
N ILE A 63 -5.08 2.61 16.08
CA ILE A 63 -5.13 3.54 17.21
C ILE A 63 -5.27 4.99 16.71
N LEU A 64 -4.49 5.41 15.71
CA LEU A 64 -4.55 6.74 15.12
C LEU A 64 -5.90 7.04 14.47
N THR A 65 -6.64 6.03 14.02
CA THR A 65 -7.96 6.15 13.41
C THR A 65 -9.12 5.95 14.40
N GLY A 66 -8.83 5.70 15.68
CA GLY A 66 -9.85 5.44 16.71
C GLY A 66 -10.58 4.11 16.55
N LEU A 67 -10.06 3.18 15.76
CA LEU A 67 -10.61 1.81 15.63
C LEU A 67 -10.21 0.93 16.82
N GLN A 68 -9.07 1.23 17.43
CA GLN A 68 -8.56 0.54 18.61
C GLN A 68 -8.17 1.53 19.69
N ARG A 69 -8.34 1.15 20.96
CA ARG A 69 -7.79 1.90 22.10
C ARG A 69 -6.37 1.44 22.37
N ALA A 70 -5.47 2.38 22.64
CA ALA A 70 -4.21 2.06 23.29
C ALA A 70 -4.46 1.57 24.72
N ASP A 71 -3.61 0.67 25.21
CA ASP A 71 -3.66 0.22 26.59
C ASP A 71 -2.88 1.18 27.51
N ALA A 72 -1.90 1.91 26.96
CA ALA A 72 -1.16 3.00 27.62
C ALA A 72 -0.63 3.98 26.55
N GLY A 73 -0.21 5.15 27.00
CA GLY A 73 0.34 6.23 26.16
C GLY A 73 -0.67 7.35 25.91
N GLU A 74 -0.20 8.39 25.23
CA GLU A 74 -1.00 9.56 24.87
C GLU A 74 -1.05 9.73 23.37
N LEU A 75 -2.19 10.24 22.88
CA LEU A 75 -2.39 10.62 21.48
C LEU A 75 -3.01 12.02 21.43
N ARG A 76 -2.38 12.91 20.69
CA ARG A 76 -2.86 14.27 20.44
C ARG A 76 -2.93 14.55 18.94
N PHE A 77 -3.89 15.37 18.53
CA PHE A 77 -4.02 15.91 17.18
C PHE A 77 -3.97 17.43 17.24
N SER A 78 -2.98 18.03 16.57
CA SER A 78 -2.77 19.50 16.58
C SER A 78 -2.75 20.09 17.99
N GLY A 79 -2.05 19.41 18.90
CA GLY A 79 -1.94 19.79 20.32
C GLY A 79 -3.12 19.38 21.20
N GLU A 80 -4.28 19.07 20.64
CA GLU A 80 -5.48 18.66 21.37
C GLU A 80 -5.50 17.15 21.65
N PRO A 81 -6.02 16.70 22.80
CA PRO A 81 -6.19 15.27 23.05
C PRO A 81 -7.06 14.61 21.98
N ALA A 82 -6.76 13.34 21.68
CA ALA A 82 -7.57 12.56 20.77
C ALA A 82 -9.06 12.54 21.18
N PRO A 83 -9.99 12.49 20.23
CA PRO A 83 -11.42 12.40 20.54
C PRO A 83 -11.73 11.20 21.42
N ALA A 84 -12.80 11.29 22.20
CA ALA A 84 -13.31 10.15 22.94
C ALA A 84 -13.57 8.97 21.98
N PHE A 85 -13.29 7.75 22.41
CA PHE A 85 -13.39 6.57 21.54
C PHE A 85 -14.76 6.38 20.88
N ALA A 86 -15.83 6.82 21.56
CA ALA A 86 -17.20 6.77 21.03
C ALA A 86 -17.52 7.93 20.06
N ASP A 87 -16.74 9.00 20.05
CA ASP A 87 -16.96 10.17 19.20
C ASP A 87 -16.47 9.93 17.77
N ARG A 88 -17.26 9.19 17.00
CA ARG A 88 -16.93 8.85 15.60
C ARG A 88 -16.78 10.07 14.70
N ASP A 89 -17.54 11.12 14.94
CA ASP A 89 -17.49 12.33 14.13
C ASP A 89 -16.27 13.19 14.48
N GLY A 90 -15.86 13.23 15.75
CA GLY A 90 -14.61 13.82 16.19
C GLY A 90 -13.41 13.14 15.49
N TRP A 91 -13.37 11.83 15.46
CA TRP A 91 -12.31 11.07 14.75
C TRP A 91 -12.29 11.36 13.26
N ARG A 92 -13.46 11.32 12.58
CA ARG A 92 -13.56 11.57 11.13
C ARG A 92 -13.09 12.98 10.72
N ARG A 93 -13.23 13.96 11.59
CA ARG A 93 -12.73 15.33 11.36
C ARG A 93 -11.23 15.46 11.56
N ARG A 94 -10.61 14.59 12.34
CA ARG A 94 -9.17 14.64 12.65
C ARG A 94 -8.34 13.83 11.67
N VAL A 95 -8.78 12.63 11.34
CA VAL A 95 -8.01 11.67 10.55
C VAL A 95 -8.89 10.93 9.55
N ALA A 96 -8.35 10.75 8.38
CA ALA A 96 -8.90 9.87 7.36
C ALA A 96 -7.90 8.77 7.02
N CYS A 97 -8.38 7.60 6.61
CA CYS A 97 -7.53 6.48 6.24
C CYS A 97 -8.01 5.86 4.93
N VAL A 98 -7.10 5.73 3.99
CA VAL A 98 -7.25 4.89 2.79
C VAL A 98 -6.51 3.60 3.07
N TYR A 99 -7.27 2.53 3.23
CA TYR A 99 -6.73 1.22 3.59
C TYR A 99 -6.22 0.47 2.36
N GLN A 100 -5.29 -0.45 2.57
CA GLN A 100 -4.78 -1.37 1.55
C GLN A 100 -5.93 -2.09 0.80
N LYS A 101 -6.99 -2.46 1.52
CA LYS A 101 -8.20 -3.04 0.94
C LYS A 101 -9.24 -1.95 0.76
N SER A 102 -9.59 -1.66 -0.50
CA SER A 102 -10.56 -0.63 -0.82
C SER A 102 -11.86 -0.78 -0.03
N THR A 103 -12.35 0.34 0.50
CA THR A 103 -13.63 0.44 1.23
C THR A 103 -14.77 0.94 0.34
N ILE A 104 -14.51 1.08 -0.96
CA ILE A 104 -15.52 1.41 -1.98
C ILE A 104 -16.47 0.22 -2.15
N ILE A 105 -17.76 0.50 -2.19
CA ILE A 105 -18.80 -0.49 -2.48
C ILE A 105 -19.01 -0.52 -4.00
N PRO A 106 -18.62 -1.61 -4.70
CA PRO A 106 -18.61 -1.64 -6.17
C PRO A 106 -19.98 -1.48 -6.81
N THR A 107 -21.03 -1.93 -6.11
CA THR A 107 -22.43 -1.91 -6.61
C THR A 107 -23.12 -0.54 -6.43
N LEU A 108 -22.47 0.40 -5.78
CA LEU A 108 -22.97 1.77 -5.60
C LEU A 108 -22.29 2.71 -6.60
N SER A 109 -22.96 3.81 -6.92
CA SER A 109 -22.39 4.91 -7.69
C SER A 109 -21.27 5.62 -6.90
N VAL A 110 -20.47 6.41 -7.60
CA VAL A 110 -19.44 7.27 -6.98
C VAL A 110 -20.09 8.23 -5.96
N ALA A 111 -21.20 8.86 -6.33
CA ALA A 111 -21.91 9.78 -5.44
C ALA A 111 -22.39 9.08 -4.16
N GLU A 112 -22.93 7.87 -4.26
CA GLU A 112 -23.35 7.10 -3.09
C GLU A 112 -22.16 6.71 -2.21
N ASN A 113 -21.04 6.31 -2.80
CA ASN A 113 -19.81 6.01 -2.06
C ASN A 113 -19.24 7.24 -1.34
N LEU A 114 -19.25 8.42 -1.96
CA LEU A 114 -18.77 9.67 -1.36
C LEU A 114 -19.60 10.08 -0.14
N PHE A 115 -20.92 9.89 -0.19
CA PHE A 115 -21.85 10.34 0.84
C PHE A 115 -22.51 9.23 1.65
N LEU A 116 -21.93 8.03 1.63
CA LEU A 116 -22.43 6.91 2.42
C LEU A 116 -22.50 7.27 3.91
N ASN A 117 -23.64 7.00 4.53
CA ASN A 117 -23.92 7.30 5.95
C ASN A 117 -23.82 8.79 6.34
N ARG A 118 -23.95 9.74 5.39
CA ARG A 118 -23.90 11.17 5.66
C ARG A 118 -25.26 11.87 5.53
N GLN A 119 -26.30 11.13 5.28
CA GLN A 119 -27.62 11.72 5.12
C GLN A 119 -28.21 12.04 6.50
N ALA A 120 -28.43 13.31 6.75
CA ALA A 120 -29.04 13.76 7.99
C ALA A 120 -30.55 13.47 7.95
N GLY A 121 -31.02 12.60 8.86
CA GLY A 121 -32.45 12.40 9.13
C GLY A 121 -33.13 11.26 8.38
N ALA A 122 -34.36 10.94 8.78
CA ALA A 122 -35.20 9.89 8.21
C ALA A 122 -36.01 10.36 6.96
N GLY A 123 -35.53 11.38 6.25
CA GLY A 123 -36.18 11.93 5.06
C GLY A 123 -35.76 11.23 3.75
N PRO A 124 -36.50 11.45 2.66
CA PRO A 124 -36.14 10.94 1.35
C PRO A 124 -34.83 11.56 0.86
N ILE A 125 -34.02 10.71 0.20
CA ILE A 125 -32.72 11.12 -0.35
C ILE A 125 -32.95 12.07 -1.52
N GLY A 126 -32.37 13.27 -1.43
CA GLY A 126 -32.36 14.24 -2.52
C GLY A 126 -31.31 13.90 -3.60
N TRP A 127 -31.56 12.90 -4.42
CA TRP A 127 -30.61 12.37 -5.42
C TRP A 127 -29.97 13.42 -6.32
N ARG A 128 -30.75 14.44 -6.76
CA ARG A 128 -30.20 15.53 -7.60
C ARG A 128 -29.20 16.39 -6.83
N ALA A 129 -29.49 16.68 -5.57
CA ALA A 129 -28.57 17.44 -4.72
C ALA A 129 -27.32 16.65 -4.40
N LEU A 130 -27.46 15.35 -4.10
CA LEU A 130 -26.34 14.44 -3.83
C LEU A 130 -25.37 14.36 -5.02
N ARG A 131 -25.89 14.17 -6.24
CA ARG A 131 -25.08 14.11 -7.46
C ARG A 131 -24.34 15.42 -7.73
N ARG A 132 -25.01 16.56 -7.54
CA ARG A 132 -24.35 17.87 -7.70
C ARG A 132 -23.23 18.04 -6.69
N GLN A 133 -23.49 17.78 -5.40
CA GLN A 133 -22.46 17.84 -4.37
C GLN A 133 -21.29 16.87 -4.64
N ALA A 134 -21.58 15.69 -5.18
CA ALA A 134 -20.55 14.75 -5.59
C ALA A 134 -19.71 15.30 -6.74
N GLY A 135 -20.35 15.90 -7.77
CA GLY A 135 -19.65 16.56 -8.87
C GLY A 135 -18.74 17.68 -8.36
N ASP A 136 -19.29 18.60 -7.56
CA ASP A 136 -18.53 19.72 -6.97
C ASP A 136 -17.31 19.23 -6.16
N LEU A 137 -17.47 18.10 -5.44
CA LEU A 137 -16.39 17.49 -4.66
C LEU A 137 -15.32 16.85 -5.55
N LEU A 138 -15.74 16.10 -6.58
CA LEU A 138 -14.84 15.47 -7.52
C LEU A 138 -14.03 16.52 -8.30
N ASP A 139 -14.68 17.61 -8.71
CA ASP A 139 -14.02 18.74 -9.38
C ASP A 139 -13.02 19.44 -8.44
N ALA A 140 -13.41 19.69 -7.18
CA ALA A 140 -12.53 20.32 -6.18
C ALA A 140 -11.25 19.51 -5.91
N TYR A 141 -11.33 18.20 -6.00
CA TYR A 141 -10.18 17.30 -5.85
C TYR A 141 -9.66 16.79 -7.19
N GLU A 142 -10.12 17.34 -8.33
CA GLU A 142 -9.74 17.00 -9.70
C GLU A 142 -9.76 15.49 -9.97
N VAL A 143 -10.79 14.79 -9.49
CA VAL A 143 -10.99 13.37 -9.71
C VAL A 143 -11.82 13.17 -10.98
N ALA A 144 -11.20 12.70 -12.04
CA ALA A 144 -11.82 12.57 -13.37
C ALA A 144 -12.75 11.35 -13.46
N VAL A 145 -13.86 11.37 -12.69
CA VAL A 145 -14.92 10.34 -12.75
C VAL A 145 -16.30 10.99 -12.62
N GLY A 146 -17.31 10.36 -13.21
CA GLY A 146 -18.68 10.84 -13.12
C GLY A 146 -19.36 10.45 -11.80
N PRO A 147 -20.19 11.31 -11.18
CA PRO A 147 -20.89 11.00 -9.94
C PRO A 147 -21.88 9.83 -10.04
N ASP A 148 -22.43 9.59 -11.23
CA ASP A 148 -23.37 8.48 -11.50
C ASP A 148 -22.69 7.18 -11.95
N GLN A 149 -21.38 7.20 -12.19
CA GLN A 149 -20.63 6.02 -12.61
C GLN A 149 -20.62 4.98 -11.49
N LEU A 150 -20.80 3.71 -11.82
CA LEU A 150 -20.67 2.62 -10.86
C LEU A 150 -19.22 2.51 -10.38
N ALA A 151 -19.03 2.43 -9.09
CA ALA A 151 -17.69 2.37 -8.52
C ALA A 151 -16.96 1.05 -8.87
N GLY A 152 -17.70 0.01 -9.21
CA GLY A 152 -17.14 -1.25 -9.72
C GLY A 152 -16.47 -1.12 -11.09
N ASP A 153 -16.92 -0.18 -11.92
CA ASP A 153 -16.38 0.05 -13.27
C ASP A 153 -15.13 0.94 -13.28
N LEU A 154 -14.80 1.54 -12.12
CA LEU A 154 -13.61 2.37 -11.98
C LEU A 154 -12.33 1.53 -11.99
N GLY A 155 -11.28 2.06 -12.62
CA GLY A 155 -9.93 1.55 -12.45
C GLY A 155 -9.46 1.67 -10.99
N VAL A 156 -8.40 0.95 -10.63
CA VAL A 156 -7.84 0.95 -9.25
C VAL A 156 -7.49 2.36 -8.80
N GLU A 157 -6.79 3.11 -9.64
CA GLU A 157 -6.38 4.50 -9.37
C GLU A 157 -7.59 5.42 -9.13
N GLN A 158 -8.61 5.34 -10.00
CA GLN A 158 -9.81 6.15 -9.87
C GLN A 158 -10.54 5.86 -8.55
N ARG A 159 -10.67 4.58 -8.18
CA ARG A 159 -11.27 4.19 -6.89
C ARG A 159 -10.51 4.79 -5.72
N GLN A 160 -9.19 4.75 -5.76
CA GLN A 160 -8.34 5.32 -4.73
C GLN A 160 -8.50 6.85 -4.62
N MET A 161 -8.59 7.55 -5.76
CA MET A 161 -8.85 8.99 -5.76
C MET A 161 -10.22 9.32 -5.17
N VAL A 162 -11.26 8.52 -5.45
CA VAL A 162 -12.58 8.66 -4.83
C VAL A 162 -12.50 8.44 -3.30
N GLU A 163 -11.70 7.49 -2.83
CA GLU A 163 -11.49 7.27 -1.39
C GLU A 163 -10.80 8.46 -0.72
N ILE A 164 -9.78 9.02 -1.34
CA ILE A 164 -9.08 10.23 -0.85
C ILE A 164 -10.06 11.42 -0.83
N ALA A 165 -10.79 11.66 -1.90
CA ALA A 165 -11.78 12.73 -1.97
C ALA A 165 -12.87 12.57 -0.89
N ARG A 166 -13.39 11.34 -0.69
CA ARG A 166 -14.32 11.02 0.40
C ARG A 166 -13.73 11.33 1.76
N ALA A 167 -12.48 10.96 1.98
CA ALA A 167 -11.77 11.18 3.22
C ALA A 167 -11.62 12.67 3.54
N LEU A 168 -11.15 13.46 2.58
CA LEU A 168 -10.93 14.89 2.71
C LEU A 168 -12.25 15.68 2.84
N SER A 169 -13.32 15.20 2.22
CA SER A 169 -14.65 15.86 2.29
C SER A 169 -15.29 15.86 3.67
N LEU A 170 -14.73 15.12 4.63
CA LEU A 170 -15.13 15.13 6.04
C LEU A 170 -14.41 16.22 6.85
N GLY A 171 -13.50 16.97 6.22
CA GLY A 171 -12.73 18.04 6.86
C GLY A 171 -11.41 17.59 7.45
N ALA A 172 -11.07 16.29 7.40
CA ALA A 172 -9.76 15.82 7.83
C ALA A 172 -8.65 16.42 6.96
N ARG A 173 -7.58 16.89 7.60
CA ARG A 173 -6.35 17.36 6.94
C ARG A 173 -5.17 16.43 7.18
N PHE A 174 -5.37 15.39 7.95
CA PHE A 174 -4.42 14.30 8.14
C PHE A 174 -4.96 13.03 7.49
N VAL A 175 -4.21 12.48 6.54
CA VAL A 175 -4.61 11.33 5.74
C VAL A 175 -3.57 10.23 5.88
N ILE A 176 -4.01 9.06 6.28
CA ILE A 176 -3.20 7.84 6.31
C ILE A 176 -3.42 7.09 5.00
N LEU A 177 -2.34 6.77 4.31
CA LEU A 177 -2.32 5.94 3.11
C LEU A 177 -1.61 4.62 3.43
N ASP A 178 -2.36 3.54 3.53
CA ASP A 178 -1.84 2.22 3.89
C ASP A 178 -1.62 1.38 2.62
N GLU A 179 -0.35 1.23 2.19
CA GLU A 179 0.09 0.55 0.97
C GLU A 179 -0.67 0.97 -0.30
N PRO A 180 -0.78 2.29 -0.57
CA PRO A 180 -1.67 2.79 -1.62
C PRO A 180 -1.22 2.40 -3.04
N THR A 181 0.01 1.99 -3.23
CA THR A 181 0.64 1.71 -4.51
C THR A 181 0.59 0.23 -4.92
N ALA A 182 0.16 -0.66 -4.01
CA ALA A 182 0.23 -2.11 -4.18
C ALA A 182 -0.47 -2.67 -5.45
N GLN A 183 -1.45 -1.95 -5.98
CA GLN A 183 -2.22 -2.35 -7.18
C GLN A 183 -2.03 -1.39 -8.37
N LEU A 184 -1.16 -0.39 -8.25
CA LEU A 184 -0.90 0.60 -9.28
C LEU A 184 0.29 0.19 -10.16
N ASP A 185 0.24 0.57 -11.42
CA ASP A 185 1.42 0.56 -12.30
C ASP A 185 2.31 1.80 -12.05
N GLY A 186 3.48 1.84 -12.68
CA GLY A 186 4.43 2.95 -12.48
C GLY A 186 3.84 4.32 -12.78
N ARG A 187 3.00 4.43 -13.83
CA ARG A 187 2.34 5.71 -14.18
C ARG A 187 1.27 6.09 -13.16
N GLY A 188 0.54 5.11 -12.63
CA GLY A 188 -0.44 5.30 -11.55
C GLY A 188 0.23 5.79 -10.27
N ILE A 189 1.41 5.26 -9.93
CA ILE A 189 2.20 5.69 -8.78
C ILE A 189 2.64 7.15 -8.93
N GLU A 190 3.18 7.53 -10.11
CA GLU A 190 3.59 8.91 -10.38
C GLU A 190 2.41 9.88 -10.21
N ARG A 191 1.25 9.58 -10.82
CA ARG A 191 0.05 10.43 -10.69
C ARG A 191 -0.44 10.53 -9.24
N LEU A 192 -0.38 9.44 -8.46
CA LEU A 192 -0.71 9.47 -7.04
C LEU A 192 0.24 10.42 -6.29
N PHE A 193 1.55 10.34 -6.55
CA PHE A 193 2.54 11.19 -5.89
C PHE A 193 2.38 12.67 -6.27
N ASP A 194 2.11 12.98 -7.54
CA ASP A 194 1.82 14.34 -7.98
C ASP A 194 0.59 14.89 -7.27
N ARG A 195 -0.44 14.05 -7.11
CA ARG A 195 -1.65 14.42 -6.38
C ARG A 195 -1.40 14.65 -4.90
N MET A 196 -0.60 13.82 -4.26
CA MET A 196 -0.20 14.02 -2.86
C MET A 196 0.54 15.34 -2.69
N ARG A 197 1.46 15.70 -3.62
CA ARG A 197 2.17 16.98 -3.61
C ARG A 197 1.21 18.15 -3.68
N ALA A 198 0.28 18.15 -4.65
CA ALA A 198 -0.74 19.19 -4.80
C ALA A 198 -1.64 19.34 -3.56
N LEU A 199 -2.04 18.24 -2.94
CA LEU A 199 -2.84 18.26 -1.71
C LEU A 199 -2.04 18.79 -0.51
N ARG A 200 -0.73 18.51 -0.43
CA ARG A 200 0.16 19.07 0.61
C ARG A 200 0.27 20.60 0.50
N GLU A 201 0.38 21.13 -0.70
CA GLU A 201 0.37 22.59 -0.95
C GLU A 201 -0.92 23.24 -0.42
N ASN A 202 -2.02 22.46 -0.36
CA ASN A 202 -3.29 22.85 0.20
C ASN A 202 -3.45 22.48 1.70
N GLY A 203 -2.34 22.18 2.40
CA GLY A 203 -2.29 21.96 3.84
C GLY A 203 -2.72 20.56 4.29
N VAL A 204 -2.74 19.57 3.40
CA VAL A 204 -2.95 18.17 3.79
C VAL A 204 -1.64 17.56 4.23
N THR A 205 -1.69 16.80 5.31
CA THR A 205 -0.56 16.04 5.88
C THR A 205 -0.80 14.56 5.64
N PHE A 206 0.25 13.82 5.26
CA PHE A 206 0.14 12.40 4.97
C PHE A 206 0.98 11.54 5.93
N LEU A 207 0.41 10.41 6.36
CA LEU A 207 1.17 9.26 6.84
C LEU A 207 1.15 8.20 5.74
N PHE A 208 2.30 7.96 5.13
CA PHE A 208 2.48 7.06 4.01
C PHE A 208 3.12 5.75 4.49
N ILE A 209 2.39 4.64 4.35
CA ILE A 209 2.86 3.32 4.75
C ILE A 209 3.14 2.53 3.50
N SER A 210 4.39 2.14 3.31
CA SER A 210 4.81 1.30 2.19
C SER A 210 5.93 0.35 2.63
N HIS A 211 6.00 -0.80 1.98
CA HIS A 211 7.14 -1.70 2.07
C HIS A 211 8.12 -1.50 0.90
N HIS A 212 7.77 -0.64 -0.07
CA HIS A 212 8.62 -0.24 -1.19
C HIS A 212 9.44 0.99 -0.81
N LEU A 213 10.70 0.79 -0.42
CA LEU A 213 11.55 1.89 0.05
C LEU A 213 11.75 2.99 -0.99
N GLN A 214 11.81 2.64 -2.28
CA GLN A 214 11.92 3.62 -3.37
C GLN A 214 10.78 4.66 -3.35
N GLU A 215 9.57 4.24 -2.99
CA GLU A 215 8.41 5.11 -2.86
C GLU A 215 8.57 6.07 -1.68
N VAL A 216 9.07 5.56 -0.55
CA VAL A 216 9.35 6.37 0.65
C VAL A 216 10.36 7.47 0.32
N PHE A 217 11.45 7.13 -0.37
CA PHE A 217 12.44 8.12 -0.82
C PHE A 217 11.91 9.11 -1.86
N ALA A 218 10.89 8.74 -2.63
CA ALA A 218 10.31 9.58 -3.68
C ALA A 218 9.30 10.61 -3.15
N VAL A 219 8.58 10.31 -2.05
CA VAL A 219 7.41 11.11 -1.65
C VAL A 219 7.42 11.58 -0.19
N CYS A 220 8.24 10.96 0.70
CA CYS A 220 8.29 11.31 2.10
C CYS A 220 9.38 12.33 2.42
N ASP A 221 9.10 13.20 3.40
CA ASP A 221 10.07 14.15 3.96
C ASP A 221 10.80 13.54 5.17
N THR A 222 10.08 12.79 5.98
CA THR A 222 10.56 12.14 7.20
C THR A 222 10.13 10.69 7.20
N VAL A 223 10.90 9.81 7.80
CA VAL A 223 10.57 8.39 7.95
C VAL A 223 10.72 7.94 9.38
N THR A 224 9.71 7.21 9.86
CA THR A 224 9.75 6.48 11.15
C THR A 224 9.86 4.99 10.88
N VAL A 225 10.77 4.34 11.55
CA VAL A 225 11.00 2.89 11.49
C VAL A 225 10.43 2.21 12.72
N PHE A 226 9.56 1.21 12.49
CA PHE A 226 9.11 0.29 13.52
C PHE A 226 9.74 -1.09 13.32
N ARG A 227 10.18 -1.68 14.43
CA ARG A 227 10.68 -3.05 14.50
C ARG A 227 10.32 -3.68 15.84
N ASP A 228 9.87 -4.93 15.82
CA ASP A 228 9.56 -5.71 17.01
C ASP A 228 8.62 -4.98 17.98
N ALA A 229 7.55 -4.39 17.44
CA ALA A 229 6.54 -3.62 18.15
C ALA A 229 7.06 -2.30 18.79
N ARG A 230 8.23 -1.82 18.41
CA ARG A 230 8.87 -0.62 18.97
C ARG A 230 9.22 0.39 17.91
N HIS A 231 9.25 1.64 18.29
CA HIS A 231 9.91 2.71 17.56
C HIS A 231 11.43 2.50 17.57
N VAL A 232 12.08 2.58 16.43
CA VAL A 232 13.55 2.44 16.28
C VAL A 232 14.21 3.79 16.06
N LEU A 233 13.72 4.54 15.06
CA LEU A 233 14.21 5.87 14.72
C LEU A 233 13.12 6.68 13.99
N THR A 234 13.30 7.99 14.00
CA THR A 234 12.60 8.93 13.12
C THR A 234 13.65 9.92 12.60
N GLU A 235 13.80 9.99 11.28
CA GLU A 235 14.80 10.84 10.62
C GLU A 235 14.26 11.45 9.34
N PRO A 236 14.75 12.62 8.91
CA PRO A 236 14.53 13.14 7.57
C PRO A 236 15.00 12.12 6.52
N VAL A 237 14.21 11.94 5.46
CA VAL A 237 14.57 11.01 4.38
C VAL A 237 15.87 11.41 3.68
N ALA A 238 16.20 12.71 3.68
CA ALA A 238 17.45 13.23 3.13
C ALA A 238 18.70 12.78 3.92
N ASP A 239 18.56 12.44 5.20
CA ASP A 239 19.67 12.12 6.09
C ASP A 239 19.91 10.61 6.23
N ILE A 240 18.99 9.76 5.73
CA ILE A 240 19.11 8.31 5.80
C ILE A 240 19.35 7.68 4.42
N THR A 241 20.28 6.74 4.37
CA THR A 241 20.53 5.98 3.14
C THR A 241 19.58 4.78 3.01
N PRO A 242 19.32 4.26 1.78
CA PRO A 242 18.53 3.05 1.59
C PRO A 242 19.02 1.87 2.43
N ASN A 243 20.34 1.64 2.49
CA ASN A 243 20.93 0.58 3.29
C ASN A 243 20.78 0.84 4.81
N GLY A 244 20.89 2.09 5.24
CA GLY A 244 20.64 2.49 6.62
C GLY A 244 19.19 2.23 7.04
N LEU A 245 18.24 2.54 6.14
CA LEU A 245 16.83 2.29 6.37
C LEU A 245 16.54 0.78 6.48
N VAL A 246 17.10 -0.03 5.59
CA VAL A 246 16.99 -1.50 5.64
C VAL A 246 17.59 -2.04 6.94
N ALA A 247 18.79 -1.58 7.34
CA ALA A 247 19.43 -1.99 8.59
C ALA A 247 18.55 -1.65 9.81
N ALA A 248 17.95 -0.46 9.84
CA ALA A 248 17.04 -0.07 10.91
C ALA A 248 15.80 -0.98 10.98
N MET A 249 15.24 -1.35 9.82
CA MET A 249 14.07 -2.22 9.71
C MET A 249 14.35 -3.68 10.09
N THR A 250 15.56 -4.20 9.77
CA THR A 250 15.91 -5.61 9.97
C THR A 250 16.66 -5.85 11.27
N GLY A 251 17.38 -4.87 11.77
CA GLY A 251 18.30 -5.00 12.89
C GLY A 251 19.65 -5.59 12.54
N GLU A 252 19.84 -5.91 11.27
CA GLU A 252 21.09 -6.44 10.74
C GLU A 252 21.79 -5.32 9.99
N SER A 253 23.10 -5.13 10.24
CA SER A 253 23.90 -4.34 9.31
C SER A 253 23.81 -5.03 7.95
N VAL A 254 23.28 -4.35 6.94
CA VAL A 254 23.36 -4.84 5.57
C VAL A 254 24.86 -4.85 5.26
N ALA A 255 25.49 -5.98 5.50
CA ALA A 255 26.81 -6.24 4.94
C ALA A 255 26.66 -6.00 3.43
N ALA A 256 27.47 -5.08 2.92
CA ALA A 256 27.48 -4.69 1.53
C ALA A 256 27.19 -5.91 0.66
N GLU A 257 26.13 -5.79 -0.15
CA GLU A 257 25.75 -6.75 -1.17
C GLU A 257 26.10 -8.19 -0.79
N ALA A 258 25.15 -8.91 -0.20
CA ALA A 258 25.21 -10.35 -0.33
C ALA A 258 25.10 -10.60 -1.84
N THR A 259 26.21 -10.51 -2.54
CA THR A 259 26.38 -11.12 -3.83
C THR A 259 26.03 -12.58 -3.59
N TYR A 260 24.86 -12.96 -4.07
CA TYR A 260 24.49 -14.37 -4.14
C TYR A 260 25.51 -14.97 -5.12
N ASP A 261 26.65 -15.35 -4.57
CA ASP A 261 27.69 -16.06 -5.30
C ASP A 261 27.21 -17.51 -5.52
N ARG A 262 26.15 -17.59 -6.33
CA ARG A 262 25.66 -18.88 -6.79
C ARG A 262 26.40 -19.21 -8.06
N PRO A 263 27.14 -20.30 -8.09
CA PRO A 263 27.78 -20.70 -9.32
C PRO A 263 26.71 -20.84 -10.42
N PRO A 264 26.98 -20.38 -11.64
CA PRO A 264 26.01 -20.47 -12.73
C PRO A 264 25.64 -21.93 -12.96
N VAL A 265 24.34 -22.17 -13.18
CA VAL A 265 23.86 -23.52 -13.50
C VAL A 265 24.52 -23.96 -14.83
N PRO A 266 25.17 -25.14 -14.89
CA PRO A 266 25.80 -25.60 -16.11
C PRO A 266 24.82 -25.72 -17.27
N ALA A 267 25.22 -25.32 -18.47
CA ALA A 267 24.38 -25.46 -19.67
C ALA A 267 24.02 -26.94 -19.96
N SER A 268 24.75 -27.87 -19.40
CA SER A 268 24.51 -29.33 -19.50
C SER A 268 23.51 -29.86 -18.46
N ALA A 269 23.03 -29.01 -17.52
CA ALA A 269 22.03 -29.44 -16.55
C ALA A 269 20.68 -29.75 -17.23
N ASP A 270 20.00 -30.77 -16.73
CA ASP A 270 18.71 -31.22 -17.26
C ASP A 270 17.67 -30.14 -17.23
N VAL A 271 16.89 -30.02 -18.32
CA VAL A 271 15.71 -29.12 -18.38
C VAL A 271 14.56 -29.77 -17.61
N VAL A 272 14.19 -29.17 -16.50
CA VAL A 272 13.11 -29.66 -15.62
C VAL A 272 11.75 -29.07 -15.95
N LEU A 273 11.70 -27.87 -16.56
CA LEU A 273 10.47 -27.25 -17.07
C LEU A 273 10.78 -26.64 -18.43
N ALA A 274 9.92 -26.92 -19.41
CA ALA A 274 9.98 -26.25 -20.71
C ALA A 274 8.57 -25.86 -21.20
N THR A 275 8.49 -24.70 -21.83
CA THR A 275 7.33 -24.31 -22.64
C THR A 275 7.76 -24.23 -24.10
N GLU A 276 6.90 -24.70 -25.01
CA GLU A 276 7.14 -24.75 -26.46
C GLU A 276 6.02 -23.94 -27.14
N ASN A 277 6.35 -22.76 -27.67
CA ASN A 277 5.44 -21.86 -28.38
C ASN A 277 4.09 -21.71 -27.63
N LEU A 278 4.18 -21.51 -26.29
CA LEU A 278 3.00 -21.48 -25.42
C LEU A 278 2.24 -20.17 -25.61
N THR A 279 0.96 -20.28 -25.97
CA THR A 279 0.09 -19.13 -26.25
C THR A 279 -1.24 -19.27 -25.48
N LEU A 280 -1.71 -18.16 -24.94
CA LEU A 280 -3.06 -18.00 -24.44
C LEU A 280 -3.65 -16.71 -25.03
N ASP A 281 -4.60 -16.85 -25.93
CA ASP A 281 -5.20 -15.74 -26.66
C ASP A 281 -5.69 -14.63 -25.74
N GLY A 282 -5.29 -13.40 -26.03
CA GLY A 282 -5.64 -12.22 -25.24
C GLY A 282 -4.73 -11.94 -24.02
N ASP A 283 -3.87 -12.88 -23.63
CA ASP A 283 -2.98 -12.74 -22.48
C ASP A 283 -1.49 -12.72 -22.86
N PHE A 284 -1.02 -13.74 -23.63
CA PHE A 284 0.38 -13.83 -24.09
C PHE A 284 0.52 -14.73 -25.33
N ASP A 285 1.58 -14.54 -26.09
CA ASP A 285 1.79 -15.24 -27.36
C ASP A 285 3.22 -15.81 -27.50
N GLY A 286 3.31 -17.06 -27.93
CA GLY A 286 4.53 -17.71 -28.40
C GLY A 286 5.67 -17.80 -27.38
N VAL A 287 5.39 -18.07 -26.10
CA VAL A 287 6.42 -18.07 -25.06
C VAL A 287 7.15 -19.38 -25.00
N ASP A 288 8.47 -19.33 -25.29
CA ASP A 288 9.43 -20.39 -25.10
C ASP A 288 10.27 -20.13 -23.84
N LEU A 289 10.27 -21.07 -22.90
CA LEU A 289 11.03 -21.00 -21.66
C LEU A 289 11.65 -22.37 -21.37
N ALA A 290 12.88 -22.40 -20.94
CA ALA A 290 13.51 -23.59 -20.38
C ALA A 290 14.11 -23.27 -19.02
N VAL A 291 13.74 -24.06 -18.01
CA VAL A 291 14.30 -23.97 -16.65
C VAL A 291 15.08 -25.25 -16.37
N ARG A 292 16.33 -25.11 -15.95
CA ARG A 292 17.24 -26.23 -15.66
C ARG A 292 17.16 -26.62 -14.19
N ALA A 293 17.59 -27.82 -13.91
CA ALA A 293 17.72 -28.32 -12.54
C ALA A 293 18.64 -27.40 -11.69
N GLY A 294 18.13 -26.94 -10.56
CA GLY A 294 18.81 -25.99 -9.67
C GLY A 294 18.78 -24.53 -10.12
N GLU A 295 18.15 -24.20 -11.24
CA GLU A 295 18.01 -22.85 -11.76
C GLU A 295 16.85 -22.10 -11.09
N VAL A 296 17.00 -20.79 -10.89
CA VAL A 296 15.93 -19.86 -10.51
C VAL A 296 15.74 -18.87 -11.64
N VAL A 297 14.60 -18.93 -12.29
CA VAL A 297 14.24 -18.01 -13.39
C VAL A 297 13.24 -16.98 -12.92
N GLY A 298 13.58 -15.70 -13.08
CA GLY A 298 12.67 -14.57 -12.80
C GLY A 298 11.83 -14.23 -14.01
N VAL A 299 10.50 -14.21 -13.86
CA VAL A 299 9.55 -13.71 -14.87
C VAL A 299 9.05 -12.34 -14.43
N THR A 300 9.38 -11.31 -15.20
CA THR A 300 9.02 -9.92 -14.89
C THR A 300 8.15 -9.31 -16.00
N GLY A 301 7.43 -8.26 -15.68
CA GLY A 301 6.60 -7.51 -16.63
C GLY A 301 5.65 -6.54 -15.90
N VAL A 302 5.18 -5.53 -16.61
CA VAL A 302 4.19 -4.57 -16.12
C VAL A 302 2.82 -5.25 -15.91
N GLY A 303 1.91 -4.56 -15.24
CA GLY A 303 0.51 -5.01 -15.12
C GLY A 303 -0.09 -5.29 -16.51
N GLY A 304 -0.76 -6.44 -16.68
CA GLY A 304 -1.32 -6.85 -17.97
C GLY A 304 -0.33 -7.47 -18.96
N SER A 305 0.94 -7.67 -18.57
CA SER A 305 1.95 -8.31 -19.45
C SER A 305 1.78 -9.80 -19.68
N GLY A 306 0.75 -10.43 -19.11
CA GLY A 306 0.50 -11.86 -19.24
C GLY A 306 1.32 -12.78 -18.32
N ARG A 307 2.20 -12.25 -17.46
CA ARG A 307 3.07 -13.05 -16.56
C ARG A 307 2.30 -13.99 -15.62
N ILE A 308 1.17 -13.51 -15.05
CA ILE A 308 0.33 -14.33 -14.17
C ILE A 308 -0.45 -15.37 -14.98
N PRO A 309 -1.20 -15.01 -16.06
CA PRO A 309 -1.77 -15.97 -16.96
C PRO A 309 -0.77 -17.02 -17.48
N PHE A 310 0.47 -16.64 -17.77
CA PHE A 310 1.52 -17.57 -18.15
C PHE A 310 1.81 -18.61 -17.06
N ALA A 311 2.04 -18.17 -15.82
CA ALA A 311 2.30 -19.08 -14.70
C ALA A 311 1.08 -20.00 -14.44
N GLU A 312 -0.14 -19.46 -14.46
CA GLU A 312 -1.40 -20.21 -14.32
C GLU A 312 -1.58 -21.24 -15.44
N THR A 313 -1.17 -20.91 -16.67
CA THR A 313 -1.22 -21.82 -17.81
C THR A 313 -0.22 -22.94 -17.67
N VAL A 314 1.01 -22.65 -17.22
CA VAL A 314 2.05 -23.66 -16.97
C VAL A 314 1.59 -24.70 -15.95
N VAL A 315 0.86 -24.30 -14.90
CA VAL A 315 0.36 -25.24 -13.88
C VAL A 315 -0.99 -25.84 -14.23
N GLY A 316 -1.58 -25.47 -15.38
CA GLY A 316 -2.85 -26.03 -15.85
C GLY A 316 -4.11 -25.43 -15.24
N LEU A 317 -4.03 -24.27 -14.56
CA LEU A 317 -5.18 -23.50 -14.10
C LEU A 317 -5.90 -22.84 -15.28
N ARG A 318 -5.14 -22.44 -16.32
CA ARG A 318 -5.68 -21.98 -17.60
C ARG A 318 -5.33 -22.95 -18.71
N ARG A 319 -6.21 -23.05 -19.69
CA ARG A 319 -5.99 -23.89 -20.86
C ARG A 319 -5.39 -23.05 -21.98
N GLN A 320 -4.15 -23.36 -22.37
CA GLN A 320 -3.48 -22.70 -23.50
C GLN A 320 -4.27 -22.88 -24.82
N THR A 321 -4.16 -21.87 -25.71
CA THR A 321 -4.68 -21.93 -27.06
C THR A 321 -3.82 -22.82 -27.93
N THR A 322 -2.47 -22.62 -27.87
CA THR A 322 -1.48 -23.43 -28.59
C THR A 322 -0.27 -23.72 -27.72
N GLY A 323 0.63 -24.55 -28.23
CA GLY A 323 1.88 -24.88 -27.59
C GLY A 323 1.81 -26.03 -26.62
N ALA A 324 2.87 -26.21 -25.86
CA ALA A 324 2.98 -27.30 -24.89
C ALA A 324 3.78 -26.91 -23.65
N VAL A 325 3.44 -27.53 -22.52
CA VAL A 325 4.21 -27.50 -21.29
C VAL A 325 4.79 -28.89 -21.03
N ARG A 326 6.09 -28.97 -20.71
CA ARG A 326 6.77 -30.19 -20.31
C ARG A 326 7.41 -30.04 -18.96
N VAL A 327 7.25 -31.04 -18.10
CA VAL A 327 7.91 -31.14 -16.80
C VAL A 327 8.71 -32.44 -16.76
N ALA A 328 10.03 -32.36 -16.54
CA ALA A 328 10.93 -33.48 -16.60
C ALA A 328 10.73 -34.36 -17.89
N GLY A 329 10.56 -33.69 -19.03
CA GLY A 329 10.29 -34.33 -20.33
C GLY A 329 8.84 -34.80 -20.54
N ARG A 330 8.02 -34.89 -19.53
CA ARG A 330 6.61 -35.32 -19.62
C ARG A 330 5.71 -34.16 -20.03
N ARG A 331 4.86 -34.36 -21.02
CA ARG A 331 3.89 -33.35 -21.46
C ARG A 331 2.75 -33.23 -20.44
N VAL A 332 2.52 -32.02 -19.95
CA VAL A 332 1.37 -31.67 -19.09
C VAL A 332 0.11 -31.55 -19.96
N LYS A 333 -1.01 -32.10 -19.49
CA LYS A 333 -2.29 -31.99 -20.20
C LYS A 333 -2.80 -30.55 -20.10
N PRO A 334 -3.22 -29.92 -21.22
CA PRO A 334 -3.77 -28.57 -21.24
C PRO A 334 -4.94 -28.36 -20.26
N GLY A 335 -4.87 -27.33 -19.42
CA GLY A 335 -5.94 -27.01 -18.49
C GLY A 335 -6.18 -28.09 -17.43
N ASN A 336 -5.14 -28.81 -17.02
CA ASN A 336 -5.26 -29.90 -16.05
C ASN A 336 -4.19 -29.83 -14.96
N VAL A 337 -4.57 -29.27 -13.82
CA VAL A 337 -3.70 -29.07 -12.65
C VAL A 337 -3.17 -30.41 -12.12
N THR A 338 -4.00 -31.44 -12.05
CA THR A 338 -3.60 -32.78 -11.58
C THR A 338 -2.45 -33.33 -12.42
N SER A 339 -2.51 -33.16 -13.75
CA SER A 339 -1.43 -33.58 -14.65
C SER A 339 -0.12 -32.83 -14.40
N ALA A 340 -0.18 -31.57 -14.00
CA ALA A 340 1.02 -30.77 -13.64
C ALA A 340 1.59 -31.24 -12.31
N LEU A 341 0.75 -31.45 -11.31
CA LEU A 341 1.16 -31.96 -9.99
C LEU A 341 1.77 -33.36 -10.09
N ASP A 342 1.15 -34.27 -10.85
CA ASP A 342 1.66 -35.64 -11.09
C ASP A 342 3.01 -35.65 -11.82
N ALA A 343 3.27 -34.60 -12.61
CA ALA A 343 4.57 -34.39 -13.26
C ALA A 343 5.65 -33.82 -12.34
N GLY A 344 5.29 -33.42 -11.11
CA GLY A 344 6.20 -32.88 -10.08
C GLY A 344 6.24 -31.35 -10.00
N LEU A 345 5.27 -30.63 -10.58
CA LEU A 345 5.20 -29.17 -10.53
C LEU A 345 4.42 -28.71 -9.31
N GLY A 346 5.02 -27.85 -8.49
CA GLY A 346 4.35 -27.18 -7.37
C GLY A 346 4.00 -25.73 -7.72
N PHE A 347 2.90 -25.20 -7.16
CA PHE A 347 2.46 -23.82 -7.42
C PHE A 347 2.08 -23.11 -6.13
N VAL A 348 2.57 -21.88 -5.98
CA VAL A 348 2.13 -20.95 -4.93
C VAL A 348 1.44 -19.78 -5.61
N PRO A 349 0.10 -19.64 -5.49
CA PRO A 349 -0.65 -18.62 -6.18
C PRO A 349 -0.43 -17.23 -5.58
N GLN A 350 -0.76 -16.19 -6.36
CA GLN A 350 -0.70 -14.79 -5.91
C GLN A 350 -1.73 -14.52 -4.79
N ASP A 351 -2.98 -14.95 -4.95
CA ASP A 351 -4.01 -14.86 -3.91
C ASP A 351 -4.07 -16.15 -3.10
N ARG A 352 -3.19 -16.24 -2.10
CA ARG A 352 -3.11 -17.40 -1.21
C ARG A 352 -4.40 -17.67 -0.41
N HIS A 353 -5.21 -16.64 -0.16
CA HIS A 353 -6.44 -16.78 0.63
C HIS A 353 -7.58 -17.42 -0.18
N LYS A 354 -7.65 -17.13 -1.48
CA LYS A 354 -8.68 -17.68 -2.37
C LYS A 354 -8.26 -18.99 -3.02
N GLU A 355 -6.97 -19.13 -3.32
CA GLU A 355 -6.45 -20.16 -4.22
C GLU A 355 -5.41 -21.07 -3.56
N GLY A 356 -4.80 -20.65 -2.46
CA GLY A 356 -3.68 -21.35 -1.83
C GLY A 356 -4.00 -22.03 -0.51
N LEU A 357 -5.13 -21.74 0.13
CA LEU A 357 -5.52 -22.30 1.41
C LEU A 357 -6.97 -22.79 1.35
N VAL A 358 -7.22 -23.96 1.97
CA VAL A 358 -8.59 -24.42 2.27
C VAL A 358 -8.93 -23.84 3.64
N PRO A 359 -9.96 -22.94 3.76
CA PRO A 359 -10.35 -22.33 5.02
C PRO A 359 -10.94 -23.30 6.04
#